data_e945f2a23c53c7b90f209821112fdda3
#
_entry.id   e945f2a23c53c7b90f209821112fdda3
#
_cell.length_a   1.000
_cell.length_b   1.000
_cell.length_c   1.000
_cell.angle_alpha   90.00
_cell.angle_beta   90.00
_cell.angle_gamma   90.00
#
_symmetry.space_group_name_H-M   'P 1'
#
loop_
_entity.id
_entity.type
_entity.pdbx_description
1 polymer ?
#
loop_
_entity_poly.entity_id
_entity_poly.type
_entity_poly.pdbx_seq_one_letter_code
_entity_poly.pdbx_strand_id
1 'polypeptide(L)'
;MEEIKKIPSRDQIPAEDKWAIEDLYPTDEAWEAELAALAESQKTLASFAGRLGESGETLYAYMEAFEQVNAKGDLLGNYCMRRADEDTRNATYQAMAGKFMGVAVALNAACSFDTPEIMAISDEKLAQFYADCPKLERYRRYLTNLRRRKAHTLSAAEEKLLASAGEMSQAPDTIYGSLADADLKFPDAVDVKGNKHPLTQGTFVSLEESSDRVLRQSAYENLYGTLASFKTTTAAILNAQNKQLKFFAEARKYDTAFEASLDATNVPTSVYKNLIETVHQNMDKMHRYVRLRKKLLGVDELHFYDVYTPLLKDVDKHIPYEQAKQTVYDALAPLGDDYRTILKNGFDHRWIDVYQNEGKRSGAYSAGTVVHPYVLLNYTGTLDSQFTLAHEMGHALHSYLSNKHQNPIDADYVIFVAEVASTCNEALLMEYLLGKTTDKKERAYLINHFLDQFKGTLYRQTMFAEFELNIGKMAAEGQTLTADVLCAEYKRLNELYYGPDMVVDDNIAMEWARIPHFYYNYYVFQYATGYSAAIALSRRILREGAPAVKDYLGFLSGGCSKSPIDLLKGAGVDMTSPEPVNQALALFGELLDEMEELTRE
;
A
#
# COMPACT_ATOMS: atom_id res chain seq x y z
N MET A 1 -25.01 -31.81 -4.16
CA MET A 1 -23.94 -31.23 -4.98
C MET A 1 -24.45 -29.85 -5.36
N GLU A 2 -23.96 -28.81 -4.72
CA GLU A 2 -24.20 -27.45 -5.22
C GLU A 2 -23.61 -27.37 -6.63
N GLU A 3 -24.38 -26.90 -7.60
CA GLU A 3 -23.84 -26.58 -8.92
C GLU A 3 -22.70 -25.58 -8.76
N ILE A 4 -21.50 -25.97 -9.17
CA ILE A 4 -20.37 -25.05 -9.23
C ILE A 4 -20.79 -23.93 -10.18
N LYS A 5 -21.12 -22.75 -9.65
CA LYS A 5 -21.44 -21.56 -10.45
C LYS A 5 -20.24 -21.28 -11.35
N LYS A 6 -20.42 -21.46 -12.64
CA LYS A 6 -19.39 -21.14 -13.63
C LYS A 6 -19.10 -19.65 -13.60
N ILE A 7 -17.82 -19.27 -13.50
CA ILE A 7 -17.42 -17.87 -13.62
C ILE A 7 -17.84 -17.35 -15.00
N PRO A 8 -18.56 -16.21 -15.09
CA PRO A 8 -19.04 -15.69 -16.37
C PRO A 8 -17.87 -15.15 -17.22
N SER A 9 -18.03 -15.16 -18.53
CA SER A 9 -17.13 -14.44 -19.44
C SER A 9 -17.38 -12.92 -19.34
N ARG A 10 -16.41 -12.10 -19.78
CA ARG A 10 -16.49 -10.63 -19.72
C ARG A 10 -17.73 -10.04 -20.44
N ASP A 11 -18.13 -10.63 -21.55
CA ASP A 11 -19.30 -10.21 -22.34
C ASP A 11 -20.64 -10.49 -21.62
N GLN A 12 -20.67 -11.45 -20.71
CA GLN A 12 -21.84 -11.79 -19.91
C GLN A 12 -22.05 -10.86 -18.71
N ILE A 13 -21.05 -10.06 -18.31
CA ILE A 13 -21.22 -9.05 -17.26
C ILE A 13 -22.05 -7.89 -17.81
N PRO A 14 -23.11 -7.45 -17.10
CA PRO A 14 -23.91 -6.28 -17.47
C PRO A 14 -23.07 -5.01 -17.64
N ALA A 15 -23.49 -4.10 -18.51
CA ALA A 15 -22.74 -2.86 -18.76
C ALA A 15 -22.67 -1.96 -17.53
N GLU A 16 -23.73 -1.95 -16.72
CA GLU A 16 -23.83 -1.20 -15.46
C GLU A 16 -22.83 -1.67 -14.39
N ASP A 17 -22.37 -2.91 -14.48
CA ASP A 17 -21.40 -3.51 -13.56
C ASP A 17 -19.96 -3.43 -14.07
N LYS A 18 -19.74 -2.76 -15.19
CA LYS A 18 -18.43 -2.52 -15.81
C LYS A 18 -18.05 -1.05 -15.67
N TRP A 19 -16.79 -0.75 -15.47
CA TRP A 19 -16.30 0.63 -15.52
C TRP A 19 -16.46 1.28 -16.91
N ALA A 20 -16.55 2.62 -16.94
CA ALA A 20 -16.71 3.42 -18.15
C ALA A 20 -15.35 3.68 -18.82
N ILE A 21 -14.71 2.64 -19.38
CA ILE A 21 -13.39 2.75 -19.98
C ILE A 21 -13.38 3.67 -21.21
N GLU A 22 -14.54 3.80 -21.87
CA GLU A 22 -14.77 4.69 -23.00
C GLU A 22 -14.62 6.17 -22.68
N ASP A 23 -14.65 6.55 -21.39
CA ASP A 23 -14.43 7.93 -20.94
C ASP A 23 -12.93 8.33 -21.04
N LEU A 24 -12.01 7.36 -21.06
CA LEU A 24 -10.60 7.60 -21.36
C LEU A 24 -10.38 7.72 -22.87
N TYR A 25 -10.74 6.70 -23.61
CA TYR A 25 -10.71 6.69 -25.08
C TYR A 25 -11.93 5.93 -25.61
N PRO A 26 -12.65 6.51 -26.59
CA PRO A 26 -13.89 5.92 -27.09
C PRO A 26 -13.66 4.60 -27.86
N THR A 27 -12.47 4.40 -28.43
CA THR A 27 -12.08 3.19 -29.16
C THR A 27 -10.59 2.91 -29.06
N ASP A 28 -10.19 1.67 -29.35
CA ASP A 28 -8.78 1.27 -29.39
C ASP A 28 -8.01 2.04 -30.50
N GLU A 29 -8.67 2.39 -31.61
CA GLU A 29 -8.05 3.17 -32.71
C GLU A 29 -7.76 4.63 -32.25
N ALA A 30 -8.63 5.23 -31.45
CA ALA A 30 -8.40 6.56 -30.90
C ALA A 30 -7.20 6.54 -29.94
N TRP A 31 -7.07 5.50 -29.12
CA TRP A 31 -5.91 5.28 -28.25
C TRP A 31 -4.62 5.09 -29.07
N GLU A 32 -4.63 4.26 -30.12
CA GLU A 32 -3.45 4.04 -30.99
C GLU A 32 -2.97 5.36 -31.65
N ALA A 33 -3.91 6.17 -32.10
CA ALA A 33 -3.58 7.48 -32.71
C ALA A 33 -2.92 8.42 -31.70
N GLU A 34 -3.44 8.49 -30.47
CA GLU A 34 -2.86 9.34 -29.43
C GLU A 34 -1.52 8.80 -28.93
N LEU A 35 -1.33 7.47 -28.86
CA LEU A 35 -0.05 6.87 -28.53
C LEU A 35 1.03 7.22 -29.57
N ALA A 36 0.69 7.22 -30.85
CA ALA A 36 1.60 7.61 -31.92
C ALA A 36 1.97 9.10 -31.80
N ALA A 37 1.00 9.98 -31.45
CA ALA A 37 1.24 11.39 -31.21
C ALA A 37 2.13 11.62 -29.97
N LEU A 38 1.92 10.84 -28.90
CA LEU A 38 2.76 10.87 -27.70
C LEU A 38 4.22 10.50 -28.01
N ALA A 39 4.43 9.46 -28.83
CA ALA A 39 5.77 9.01 -29.22
C ALA A 39 6.55 10.13 -29.96
N GLU A 40 5.89 10.94 -30.80
CA GLU A 40 6.53 12.07 -31.47
C GLU A 40 6.96 13.20 -30.50
N SER A 41 6.33 13.31 -29.33
CA SER A 41 6.69 14.29 -28.30
C SER A 41 8.12 14.10 -27.75
N GLN A 42 8.70 12.90 -27.91
CA GLN A 42 10.09 12.61 -27.57
C GLN A 42 11.07 13.62 -28.21
N LYS A 43 10.85 13.99 -29.46
CA LYS A 43 11.71 14.93 -30.21
C LYS A 43 11.64 16.34 -29.59
N THR A 44 10.43 16.75 -29.18
CA THR A 44 10.22 18.05 -28.54
C THR A 44 10.95 18.11 -27.21
N LEU A 45 10.77 17.11 -26.34
CA LEU A 45 11.42 17.07 -25.03
C LEU A 45 12.94 17.02 -25.18
N ALA A 46 13.49 16.17 -26.05
CA ALA A 46 14.92 16.06 -26.29
C ALA A 46 15.54 17.37 -26.81
N SER A 47 14.78 18.25 -27.48
CA SER A 47 15.29 19.52 -28.00
C SER A 47 15.69 20.53 -26.90
N PHE A 48 15.28 20.30 -25.65
CA PHE A 48 15.65 21.13 -24.51
C PHE A 48 16.99 20.71 -23.87
N ALA A 49 17.56 19.55 -24.25
CA ALA A 49 18.82 19.06 -23.69
C ALA A 49 19.95 20.08 -23.83
N GLY A 50 20.67 20.35 -22.75
CA GLY A 50 21.74 21.33 -22.64
C GLY A 50 21.26 22.77 -22.45
N ARG A 51 19.95 23.02 -22.34
CA ARG A 51 19.38 24.35 -22.39
C ARG A 51 18.59 24.78 -21.16
N LEU A 52 18.27 23.89 -20.20
CA LEU A 52 17.42 24.20 -19.06
C LEU A 52 18.00 25.28 -18.15
N GLY A 53 19.29 25.47 -18.19
CA GLY A 53 19.99 26.55 -17.50
C GLY A 53 20.10 27.88 -18.28
N GLU A 54 19.54 28.02 -19.47
CA GLU A 54 19.65 29.27 -20.27
C GLU A 54 18.81 30.42 -19.68
N SER A 55 17.52 30.18 -19.45
CA SER A 55 16.58 31.19 -18.94
C SER A 55 15.40 30.57 -18.21
N GLY A 56 14.66 31.38 -17.44
CA GLY A 56 13.40 30.96 -16.80
C GLY A 56 12.34 30.56 -17.81
N GLU A 57 12.27 31.21 -18.97
CA GLU A 57 11.35 30.91 -20.05
C GLU A 57 11.65 29.54 -20.67
N THR A 58 12.94 29.19 -20.88
CA THR A 58 13.34 27.91 -21.40
C THR A 58 12.99 26.77 -20.42
N LEU A 59 13.29 26.97 -19.14
CA LEU A 59 12.92 26.00 -18.11
C LEU A 59 11.39 25.85 -18.00
N TYR A 60 10.63 26.95 -18.03
CA TYR A 60 9.17 26.91 -18.01
C TYR A 60 8.60 26.14 -19.22
N ALA A 61 9.11 26.43 -20.43
CA ALA A 61 8.65 25.76 -21.65
C ALA A 61 8.91 24.24 -21.62
N TYR A 62 10.06 23.82 -21.07
CA TYR A 62 10.34 22.41 -20.83
C TYR A 62 9.34 21.79 -19.84
N MET A 63 9.14 22.42 -18.67
CA MET A 63 8.25 21.92 -17.63
C MET A 63 6.80 21.81 -18.13
N GLU A 64 6.34 22.77 -18.92
CA GLU A 64 5.00 22.73 -19.52
C GLU A 64 4.86 21.57 -20.52
N ALA A 65 5.85 21.37 -21.40
CA ALA A 65 5.86 20.26 -22.34
C ALA A 65 5.93 18.90 -21.60
N PHE A 66 6.74 18.81 -20.57
CA PHE A 66 6.88 17.61 -19.73
C PHE A 66 5.57 17.26 -19.00
N GLU A 67 4.92 18.27 -18.40
CA GLU A 67 3.62 18.09 -17.74
C GLU A 67 2.55 17.58 -18.72
N GLN A 68 2.47 18.14 -19.91
CA GLN A 68 1.50 17.73 -20.94
C GLN A 68 1.74 16.30 -21.43
N VAL A 69 3.00 15.92 -21.61
CA VAL A 69 3.38 14.56 -22.02
C VAL A 69 3.02 13.54 -20.93
N ASN A 70 3.30 13.85 -19.67
CA ASN A 70 2.97 12.98 -18.55
C ASN A 70 1.44 12.84 -18.39
N ALA A 71 0.67 13.92 -18.48
CA ALA A 71 -0.79 13.88 -18.39
C ALA A 71 -1.41 13.00 -19.49
N LYS A 72 -0.90 13.08 -20.73
CA LYS A 72 -1.33 12.19 -21.81
C LYS A 72 -0.88 10.75 -21.61
N GLY A 73 0.35 10.57 -21.13
CA GLY A 73 0.89 9.25 -20.77
C GLY A 73 0.05 8.55 -19.71
N ASP A 74 -0.41 9.28 -18.70
CA ASP A 74 -1.29 8.76 -17.65
C ASP A 74 -2.61 8.22 -18.23
N LEU A 75 -3.29 8.97 -19.10
CA LEU A 75 -4.53 8.53 -19.73
C LEU A 75 -4.32 7.30 -20.61
N LEU A 76 -3.26 7.29 -21.42
CA LEU A 76 -2.92 6.16 -22.29
C LEU A 76 -2.57 4.90 -21.50
N GLY A 77 -1.77 5.06 -20.45
CA GLY A 77 -1.40 3.97 -19.54
C GLY A 77 -2.61 3.40 -18.82
N ASN A 78 -3.46 4.27 -18.28
CA ASN A 78 -4.68 3.85 -17.60
C ASN A 78 -5.61 3.08 -18.52
N TYR A 79 -5.82 3.52 -19.77
CA TYR A 79 -6.65 2.80 -20.72
C TYR A 79 -6.15 1.38 -20.98
N CYS A 80 -4.93 1.22 -21.47
CA CYS A 80 -4.42 -0.10 -21.86
C CYS A 80 -4.26 -1.05 -20.65
N MET A 81 -3.87 -0.54 -19.48
CA MET A 81 -3.76 -1.34 -18.26
C MET A 81 -5.13 -1.81 -17.76
N ARG A 82 -6.14 -0.91 -17.74
CA ARG A 82 -7.51 -1.30 -17.33
C ARG A 82 -8.11 -2.31 -18.29
N ARG A 83 -7.91 -2.14 -19.61
CA ARG A 83 -8.33 -3.13 -20.61
C ARG A 83 -7.65 -4.49 -20.42
N ALA A 84 -6.36 -4.51 -20.11
CA ALA A 84 -5.65 -5.75 -19.80
C ALA A 84 -6.16 -6.43 -18.52
N ASP A 85 -6.55 -5.66 -17.49
CA ASP A 85 -7.07 -6.17 -16.22
C ASP A 85 -8.50 -6.75 -16.32
N GLU A 86 -9.28 -6.35 -17.33
CA GLU A 86 -10.60 -6.93 -17.61
C GLU A 86 -10.54 -8.42 -17.99
N ASP A 87 -9.51 -8.80 -18.71
CA ASP A 87 -9.17 -10.20 -19.03
C ASP A 87 -7.66 -10.30 -19.33
N THR A 88 -6.90 -10.76 -18.36
CA THR A 88 -5.43 -10.89 -18.46
C THR A 88 -4.97 -11.90 -19.53
N ARG A 89 -5.90 -12.68 -20.13
CA ARG A 89 -5.61 -13.60 -21.24
C ARG A 89 -5.71 -12.91 -22.60
N ASN A 90 -6.25 -11.69 -22.67
CA ASN A 90 -6.48 -10.98 -23.93
C ASN A 90 -5.18 -10.48 -24.53
N ALA A 91 -4.70 -11.17 -25.58
CA ALA A 91 -3.43 -10.86 -26.24
C ALA A 91 -3.40 -9.46 -26.87
N THR A 92 -4.54 -8.90 -27.31
CA THR A 92 -4.62 -7.56 -27.88
C THR A 92 -4.27 -6.51 -26.82
N TYR A 93 -4.89 -6.58 -25.63
CA TYR A 93 -4.65 -5.61 -24.57
C TYR A 93 -3.30 -5.78 -23.90
N GLN A 94 -2.77 -7.01 -23.82
CA GLN A 94 -1.37 -7.24 -23.44
C GLN A 94 -0.39 -6.56 -24.43
N ALA A 95 -0.66 -6.68 -25.72
CA ALA A 95 0.16 -6.04 -26.77
C ALA A 95 0.06 -4.51 -26.70
N MET A 96 -1.13 -3.95 -26.42
CA MET A 96 -1.31 -2.50 -26.22
C MET A 96 -0.52 -2.00 -25.02
N ALA A 97 -0.58 -2.69 -23.87
CA ALA A 97 0.23 -2.37 -22.70
C ALA A 97 1.74 -2.42 -23.00
N GLY A 98 2.19 -3.43 -23.76
CA GLY A 98 3.57 -3.54 -24.21
C GLY A 98 4.02 -2.37 -25.11
N LYS A 99 3.16 -1.95 -26.06
CA LYS A 99 3.43 -0.77 -26.91
C LYS A 99 3.56 0.51 -26.08
N PHE A 100 2.61 0.74 -25.16
CA PHE A 100 2.67 1.88 -24.24
C PHE A 100 3.97 1.90 -23.42
N MET A 101 4.35 0.78 -22.82
CA MET A 101 5.60 0.66 -22.06
C MET A 101 6.82 0.99 -22.91
N GLY A 102 6.86 0.56 -24.17
CA GLY A 102 7.93 0.91 -25.10
C GLY A 102 8.04 2.42 -25.33
N VAL A 103 6.91 3.11 -25.52
CA VAL A 103 6.87 4.58 -25.69
C VAL A 103 7.27 5.28 -24.39
N ALA A 104 6.77 4.84 -23.24
CA ALA A 104 7.11 5.42 -21.93
C ALA A 104 8.61 5.31 -21.63
N VAL A 105 9.23 4.17 -21.89
CA VAL A 105 10.70 3.98 -21.75
C VAL A 105 11.47 4.92 -22.66
N ALA A 106 11.05 5.10 -23.92
CA ALA A 106 11.71 5.99 -24.87
C ALA A 106 11.59 7.47 -24.43
N LEU A 107 10.42 7.89 -23.91
CA LEU A 107 10.21 9.24 -23.37
C LEU A 107 11.07 9.48 -22.13
N ASN A 108 11.11 8.54 -21.19
CA ASN A 108 11.96 8.65 -20.00
C ASN A 108 13.45 8.77 -20.38
N ALA A 109 13.90 8.00 -21.36
CA ALA A 109 15.27 8.09 -21.86
C ALA A 109 15.55 9.47 -22.49
N ALA A 110 14.58 10.03 -23.24
CA ALA A 110 14.72 11.35 -23.85
C ALA A 110 14.78 12.49 -22.82
N CYS A 111 14.17 12.31 -21.63
CA CYS A 111 14.17 13.28 -20.54
C CYS A 111 15.32 13.10 -19.53
N SER A 112 16.18 12.09 -19.69
CA SER A 112 17.24 11.74 -18.72
C SER A 112 18.24 12.87 -18.40
N PHE A 113 18.30 13.92 -19.23
CA PHE A 113 19.13 15.10 -19.04
C PHE A 113 18.54 16.10 -18.01
N ASP A 114 17.25 16.05 -17.74
CA ASP A 114 16.51 17.09 -17.00
C ASP A 114 16.98 17.24 -15.55
N THR A 115 16.97 16.14 -14.80
CA THR A 115 17.39 16.13 -13.40
C THR A 115 18.83 16.64 -13.22
N PRO A 116 19.86 16.15 -13.94
CA PRO A 116 21.20 16.72 -13.89
C PRO A 116 21.28 18.20 -14.22
N GLU A 117 20.58 18.66 -15.25
CA GLU A 117 20.60 20.07 -15.66
C GLU A 117 19.92 20.96 -14.63
N ILE A 118 18.73 20.58 -14.11
CA ILE A 118 18.02 21.32 -13.07
C ILE A 118 18.86 21.38 -11.78
N MET A 119 19.55 20.29 -11.42
CA MET A 119 20.45 20.26 -10.27
C MET A 119 21.68 21.18 -10.45
N ALA A 120 22.16 21.36 -11.67
CA ALA A 120 23.31 22.23 -11.98
C ALA A 120 22.98 23.72 -11.91
N ILE A 121 21.70 24.13 -11.98
CA ILE A 121 21.30 25.52 -11.81
C ILE A 121 21.62 25.96 -10.38
N SER A 122 22.36 27.10 -10.20
CA SER A 122 22.61 27.63 -8.84
C SER A 122 21.32 28.18 -8.22
N ASP A 123 21.29 28.32 -6.89
CA ASP A 123 20.11 28.84 -6.19
C ASP A 123 19.85 30.29 -6.56
N GLU A 124 20.90 31.10 -6.73
CA GLU A 124 20.82 32.50 -7.17
C GLU A 124 20.24 32.60 -8.59
N LYS A 125 20.70 31.71 -9.49
CA LYS A 125 20.21 31.69 -10.88
C LYS A 125 18.77 31.23 -10.95
N LEU A 126 18.38 30.24 -10.17
CA LEU A 126 16.99 29.78 -10.11
C LEU A 126 16.07 30.85 -9.52
N ALA A 127 16.53 31.60 -8.48
CA ALA A 127 15.80 32.72 -7.93
C ALA A 127 15.60 33.83 -8.99
N GLN A 128 16.63 34.11 -9.82
CA GLN A 128 16.50 35.03 -10.95
C GLN A 128 15.49 34.53 -12.00
N PHE A 129 15.49 33.22 -12.30
CA PHE A 129 14.52 32.62 -13.23
C PHE A 129 13.07 32.82 -12.79
N TYR A 130 12.78 32.67 -11.47
CA TYR A 130 11.44 32.95 -10.94
C TYR A 130 11.07 34.45 -11.06
N ALA A 131 12.05 35.35 -10.88
CA ALA A 131 11.82 36.78 -11.02
C ALA A 131 11.54 37.20 -12.49
N ASP A 132 12.32 36.62 -13.43
CA ASP A 132 12.21 36.91 -14.85
C ASP A 132 11.01 36.23 -15.52
N CYS A 133 10.65 35.03 -15.08
CA CYS A 133 9.52 34.25 -15.58
C CYS A 133 8.55 33.85 -14.44
N PRO A 134 7.62 34.73 -14.03
CA PRO A 134 6.68 34.46 -12.93
C PRO A 134 5.81 33.20 -13.14
N LYS A 135 5.58 32.77 -14.39
CA LYS A 135 4.86 31.55 -14.71
C LYS A 135 5.57 30.29 -14.16
N LEU A 136 6.90 30.35 -14.00
CA LEU A 136 7.69 29.24 -13.46
C LEU A 136 7.34 28.93 -11.98
N GLU A 137 6.70 29.86 -11.27
CA GLU A 137 6.19 29.65 -9.90
C GLU A 137 5.26 28.42 -9.79
N ARG A 138 4.54 28.11 -10.86
CA ARG A 138 3.68 26.92 -10.97
C ARG A 138 4.44 25.64 -10.65
N TYR A 139 5.71 25.57 -10.99
CA TYR A 139 6.56 24.39 -10.84
C TYR A 139 7.52 24.49 -9.65
N ARG A 140 7.43 25.56 -8.83
CA ARG A 140 8.34 25.77 -7.69
C ARG A 140 8.37 24.58 -6.75
N ARG A 141 7.21 24.00 -6.44
CA ARG A 141 7.13 22.85 -5.53
C ARG A 141 7.87 21.64 -6.08
N TYR A 142 7.59 21.27 -7.32
CA TYR A 142 8.28 20.16 -8.01
C TYR A 142 9.80 20.39 -8.06
N LEU A 143 10.24 21.55 -8.51
CA LEU A 143 11.66 21.89 -8.61
C LEU A 143 12.35 21.92 -7.23
N THR A 144 11.68 22.41 -6.20
CA THR A 144 12.20 22.38 -4.82
C THR A 144 12.36 20.97 -4.31
N ASN A 145 11.35 20.11 -4.50
CA ASN A 145 11.40 18.73 -4.07
C ASN A 145 12.47 17.92 -4.81
N LEU A 146 12.60 18.12 -6.12
CA LEU A 146 13.67 17.53 -6.92
C LEU A 146 15.06 17.92 -6.38
N ARG A 147 15.27 19.23 -6.14
CA ARG A 147 16.56 19.77 -5.69
C ARG A 147 16.88 19.49 -4.22
N ARG A 148 15.90 19.08 -3.41
CA ARG A 148 16.11 18.68 -2.00
C ARG A 148 17.23 17.65 -1.87
N ARG A 149 17.32 16.73 -2.83
CA ARG A 149 18.31 15.64 -2.84
C ARG A 149 19.66 16.02 -3.47
N LYS A 150 19.92 17.33 -3.72
CA LYS A 150 21.16 17.80 -4.36
C LYS A 150 22.43 17.36 -3.62
N ALA A 151 22.42 17.32 -2.28
CA ALA A 151 23.56 16.87 -1.47
C ALA A 151 23.89 15.37 -1.68
N HIS A 152 22.92 14.59 -2.13
CA HIS A 152 22.99 13.15 -2.37
C HIS A 152 23.02 12.80 -3.87
N THR A 153 23.16 13.81 -4.74
CA THR A 153 23.34 13.64 -6.18
C THR A 153 24.83 13.73 -6.51
N LEU A 154 25.31 12.77 -7.26
CA LEU A 154 26.72 12.62 -7.62
C LEU A 154 27.03 13.32 -8.95
N SER A 155 28.29 13.26 -9.39
CA SER A 155 28.66 13.71 -10.72
C SER A 155 27.98 12.85 -11.82
N ALA A 156 27.80 13.41 -13.01
CA ALA A 156 27.17 12.69 -14.13
C ALA A 156 27.84 11.34 -14.45
N ALA A 157 29.17 11.25 -14.29
CA ALA A 157 29.91 10.01 -14.50
C ALA A 157 29.63 8.96 -13.42
N GLU A 158 29.55 9.38 -12.15
CA GLU A 158 29.23 8.51 -11.03
C GLU A 158 27.76 8.07 -11.07
N GLU A 159 26.82 8.97 -11.39
CA GLU A 159 25.40 8.63 -11.58
C GLU A 159 25.21 7.61 -12.70
N LYS A 160 25.93 7.77 -13.82
CA LYS A 160 25.91 6.79 -14.91
C LYS A 160 26.46 5.43 -14.47
N LEU A 161 27.51 5.41 -13.65
CA LEU A 161 28.06 4.17 -13.10
C LEU A 161 27.06 3.48 -12.16
N LEU A 162 26.44 4.23 -11.24
CA LEU A 162 25.43 3.68 -10.33
C LEU A 162 24.18 3.20 -11.08
N ALA A 163 23.75 3.92 -12.12
CA ALA A 163 22.65 3.48 -12.97
C ALA A 163 22.97 2.16 -13.68
N SER A 164 24.22 1.98 -14.13
CA SER A 164 24.68 0.70 -14.73
C SER A 164 24.72 -0.46 -13.72
N ALA A 165 24.85 -0.18 -12.43
CA ALA A 165 24.75 -1.16 -11.35
C ALA A 165 23.29 -1.50 -10.96
N GLY A 166 22.31 -0.75 -11.48
CA GLY A 166 20.90 -0.89 -11.12
C GLY A 166 20.34 -2.29 -11.37
N GLU A 167 20.68 -2.92 -12.48
CA GLU A 167 20.26 -4.30 -12.78
C GLU A 167 20.80 -5.31 -11.74
N MET A 168 22.07 -5.15 -11.32
CA MET A 168 22.64 -5.99 -10.27
C MET A 168 21.96 -5.79 -8.92
N SER A 169 21.48 -4.58 -8.65
CA SER A 169 20.80 -4.27 -7.39
C SER A 169 19.42 -4.92 -7.27
N GLN A 170 18.79 -5.29 -8.38
CA GLN A 170 17.53 -6.03 -8.39
C GLN A 170 17.71 -7.54 -8.17
N ALA A 171 18.96 -8.05 -8.24
CA ALA A 171 19.21 -9.49 -8.17
C ALA A 171 18.69 -10.15 -6.87
N PRO A 172 18.83 -9.57 -5.66
CA PRO A 172 18.30 -10.20 -4.45
C PRO A 172 16.77 -10.39 -4.51
N ASP A 173 16.01 -9.37 -4.92
CA ASP A 173 14.56 -9.45 -5.06
C ASP A 173 14.15 -10.45 -6.14
N THR A 174 14.78 -10.40 -7.31
CA THR A 174 14.53 -11.35 -8.42
C THR A 174 14.82 -12.80 -8.03
N ILE A 175 15.92 -13.06 -7.32
CA ILE A 175 16.27 -14.42 -6.86
C ILE A 175 15.27 -14.87 -5.79
N TYR A 176 14.90 -13.99 -4.87
CA TYR A 176 13.88 -14.28 -3.87
C TYR A 176 12.54 -14.63 -4.52
N GLY A 177 12.05 -13.83 -5.46
CA GLY A 177 10.81 -14.09 -6.18
C GLY A 177 10.84 -15.43 -6.93
N SER A 178 11.96 -15.73 -7.62
CA SER A 178 12.12 -17.02 -8.31
C SER A 178 12.06 -18.20 -7.35
N LEU A 179 12.71 -18.09 -6.20
CA LEU A 179 12.67 -19.13 -5.17
C LEU A 179 11.25 -19.26 -4.57
N ALA A 180 10.66 -18.14 -4.13
CA ALA A 180 9.42 -18.12 -3.38
C ALA A 180 8.20 -18.51 -4.23
N ASP A 181 8.13 -18.03 -5.48
CA ASP A 181 6.95 -18.17 -6.33
C ASP A 181 7.04 -19.40 -7.26
N ALA A 182 8.26 -19.80 -7.66
CA ALA A 182 8.44 -20.87 -8.63
C ALA A 182 8.99 -22.18 -8.04
N ASP A 183 10.05 -22.11 -7.24
CA ASP A 183 10.83 -23.30 -6.86
C ASP A 183 10.33 -23.96 -5.57
N LEU A 184 9.85 -23.16 -4.59
CA LEU A 184 9.34 -23.72 -3.34
C LEU A 184 8.09 -24.56 -3.57
N LYS A 185 8.12 -25.79 -3.10
CA LYS A 185 6.99 -26.74 -3.11
C LYS A 185 6.75 -27.20 -1.69
N PHE A 186 5.53 -27.04 -1.23
CA PHE A 186 5.12 -27.40 0.11
C PHE A 186 4.38 -28.75 0.08
N PRO A 187 4.60 -29.65 1.06
CA PRO A 187 3.72 -30.81 1.24
C PRO A 187 2.28 -30.35 1.49
N ASP A 188 1.31 -31.12 0.99
CA ASP A 188 -0.10 -30.83 1.28
C ASP A 188 -0.37 -30.81 2.78
N ALA A 189 -1.21 -29.89 3.25
CA ALA A 189 -1.72 -29.91 4.61
C ALA A 189 -2.77 -31.02 4.77
N VAL A 190 -2.88 -31.58 5.97
CA VAL A 190 -3.77 -32.71 6.25
C VAL A 190 -4.77 -32.37 7.34
N ASP A 191 -6.06 -32.61 7.09
CA ASP A 191 -7.13 -32.37 8.05
C ASP A 191 -7.30 -33.53 9.05
N VAL A 192 -8.16 -33.36 10.05
CA VAL A 192 -8.45 -34.38 11.09
C VAL A 192 -8.98 -35.69 10.49
N LYS A 193 -9.54 -35.69 9.27
CA LYS A 193 -10.06 -36.87 8.58
C LYS A 193 -9.02 -37.51 7.67
N GLY A 194 -7.82 -36.94 7.55
CA GLY A 194 -6.76 -37.41 6.67
C GLY A 194 -6.88 -36.94 5.21
N ASN A 195 -7.78 -35.98 4.90
CA ASN A 195 -7.84 -35.42 3.57
C ASN A 195 -6.69 -34.43 3.35
N LYS A 196 -6.18 -34.39 2.13
CA LYS A 196 -5.10 -33.54 1.73
C LYS A 196 -5.63 -32.23 1.13
N HIS A 197 -5.01 -31.13 1.53
CA HIS A 197 -5.31 -29.78 1.06
C HIS A 197 -4.04 -29.16 0.46
N PRO A 198 -4.08 -28.67 -0.80
CA PRO A 198 -2.92 -28.05 -1.44
C PRO A 198 -2.41 -26.85 -0.64
N LEU A 199 -1.13 -26.87 -0.28
CA LEU A 199 -0.46 -25.78 0.44
C LEU A 199 0.43 -24.99 -0.50
N THR A 200 0.20 -23.69 -0.54
CA THR A 200 1.02 -22.69 -1.23
C THR A 200 1.14 -21.44 -0.36
N GLN A 201 1.98 -20.48 -0.72
CA GLN A 201 2.00 -19.15 -0.07
C GLN A 201 0.60 -18.49 -0.10
N GLY A 202 -0.12 -18.62 -1.21
CA GLY A 202 -1.45 -18.02 -1.38
C GLY A 202 -2.57 -18.73 -0.62
N THR A 203 -2.49 -20.06 -0.40
CA THR A 203 -3.53 -20.81 0.32
C THR A 203 -3.26 -20.90 1.83
N PHE A 204 -2.07 -20.54 2.28
CA PHE A 204 -1.65 -20.73 3.67
C PHE A 204 -2.60 -20.06 4.67
N VAL A 205 -2.89 -18.76 4.48
CA VAL A 205 -3.76 -18.02 5.42
C VAL A 205 -5.16 -18.62 5.47
N SER A 206 -5.75 -18.97 4.31
CA SER A 206 -7.07 -19.62 4.27
C SER A 206 -7.11 -20.97 4.98
N LEU A 207 -5.99 -21.73 4.95
CA LEU A 207 -5.87 -22.98 5.73
C LEU A 207 -5.75 -22.69 7.23
N GLU A 208 -5.07 -21.61 7.63
CA GLU A 208 -4.94 -21.14 9.01
C GLU A 208 -6.26 -20.56 9.59
N GLU A 209 -7.19 -20.12 8.74
CA GLU A 209 -8.54 -19.67 9.11
C GLU A 209 -9.48 -20.85 9.39
N SER A 210 -9.11 -22.08 9.05
CA SER A 210 -9.95 -23.25 9.27
C SER A 210 -10.29 -23.46 10.74
N SER A 211 -11.49 -23.94 11.03
CA SER A 211 -11.87 -24.40 12.38
C SER A 211 -11.17 -25.70 12.79
N ASP A 212 -10.63 -26.46 11.83
CA ASP A 212 -9.87 -27.70 12.09
C ASP A 212 -8.43 -27.38 12.51
N ARG A 213 -8.14 -27.52 13.80
CA ARG A 213 -6.82 -27.23 14.37
C ARG A 213 -5.73 -28.17 13.83
N VAL A 214 -6.07 -29.42 13.46
CA VAL A 214 -5.11 -30.34 12.85
C VAL A 214 -4.68 -29.85 11.48
N LEU A 215 -5.62 -29.36 10.68
CA LEU A 215 -5.32 -28.76 9.38
C LEU A 215 -4.43 -27.52 9.50
N ARG A 216 -4.74 -26.62 10.43
CA ARG A 216 -3.91 -25.43 10.69
C ARG A 216 -2.49 -25.79 11.07
N GLN A 217 -2.34 -26.68 12.06
CA GLN A 217 -1.02 -27.15 12.50
C GLN A 217 -0.25 -27.81 11.37
N SER A 218 -0.90 -28.66 10.58
CA SER A 218 -0.27 -29.33 9.42
C SER A 218 0.20 -28.33 8.37
N ALA A 219 -0.63 -27.30 8.05
CA ALA A 219 -0.25 -26.24 7.11
C ALA A 219 0.97 -25.45 7.63
N TYR A 220 0.95 -25.06 8.89
CA TYR A 220 2.02 -24.34 9.56
C TYR A 220 3.34 -25.10 9.55
N GLU A 221 3.34 -26.35 10.03
CA GLU A 221 4.54 -27.18 10.11
C GLU A 221 5.12 -27.48 8.72
N ASN A 222 4.28 -27.75 7.72
CA ASN A 222 4.71 -28.05 6.36
C ASN A 222 5.29 -26.81 5.66
N LEU A 223 4.70 -25.63 5.87
CA LEU A 223 5.22 -24.38 5.30
C LEU A 223 6.57 -24.01 5.89
N TYR A 224 6.66 -23.90 7.23
CA TYR A 224 7.88 -23.47 7.89
C TYR A 224 8.98 -24.52 7.87
N GLY A 225 8.64 -25.82 7.92
CA GLY A 225 9.59 -26.89 7.72
C GLY A 225 10.24 -26.87 6.33
N THR A 226 9.47 -26.54 5.31
CA THR A 226 10.01 -26.34 3.95
C THR A 226 10.93 -25.13 3.91
N LEU A 227 10.51 -23.98 4.43
CA LEU A 227 11.33 -22.77 4.49
C LEU A 227 12.63 -23.00 5.26
N ALA A 228 12.61 -23.73 6.37
CA ALA A 228 13.80 -24.07 7.14
C ALA A 228 14.84 -24.86 6.32
N SER A 229 14.40 -25.65 5.33
CA SER A 229 15.31 -26.36 4.43
C SER A 229 16.10 -25.42 3.50
N PHE A 230 15.62 -24.19 3.31
CA PHE A 230 16.26 -23.14 2.49
C PHE A 230 16.83 -21.98 3.31
N LYS A 231 16.86 -22.08 4.65
CA LYS A 231 17.23 -20.99 5.55
C LYS A 231 18.55 -20.29 5.22
N THR A 232 19.56 -21.05 4.79
CA THR A 232 20.87 -20.51 4.45
C THR A 232 20.83 -19.70 3.15
N THR A 233 20.09 -20.19 2.16
CA THR A 233 19.92 -19.49 0.87
C THR A 233 19.12 -18.20 1.06
N THR A 234 17.98 -18.25 1.73
CA THR A 234 17.16 -17.06 1.98
C THR A 234 17.89 -16.02 2.82
N ALA A 235 18.66 -16.45 3.84
CA ALA A 235 19.50 -15.54 4.61
C ALA A 235 20.60 -14.87 3.76
N ALA A 236 21.23 -15.63 2.85
CA ALA A 236 22.23 -15.06 1.94
C ALA A 236 21.62 -14.01 1.00
N ILE A 237 20.40 -14.24 0.50
CA ILE A 237 19.68 -13.30 -0.36
C ILE A 237 19.33 -12.02 0.42
N LEU A 238 18.76 -12.13 1.63
CA LEU A 238 18.41 -10.97 2.46
C LEU A 238 19.66 -10.19 2.93
N ASN A 239 20.76 -10.90 3.21
CA ASN A 239 22.04 -10.26 3.51
C ASN A 239 22.60 -9.51 2.29
N ALA A 240 22.43 -10.04 1.08
CA ALA A 240 22.82 -9.35 -0.16
C ALA A 240 21.98 -8.09 -0.38
N GLN A 241 20.66 -8.13 -0.11
CA GLN A 241 19.78 -6.97 -0.12
C GLN A 241 20.29 -5.86 0.80
N ASN A 242 20.58 -6.18 2.06
CA ASN A 242 21.07 -5.18 3.01
C ASN A 242 22.46 -4.61 2.64
N LYS A 243 23.33 -5.42 2.06
CA LYS A 243 24.66 -4.97 1.57
C LYS A 243 24.54 -4.01 0.40
N GLN A 244 23.65 -4.28 -0.55
CA GLN A 244 23.45 -3.38 -1.68
C GLN A 244 22.82 -2.04 -1.24
N LEU A 245 21.85 -2.07 -0.31
CA LEU A 245 21.28 -0.85 0.25
C LEU A 245 22.35 0.02 0.92
N LYS A 246 23.21 -0.60 1.73
CA LYS A 246 24.34 0.09 2.36
C LYS A 246 25.26 0.72 1.30
N PHE A 247 25.63 -0.03 0.27
CA PHE A 247 26.49 0.47 -0.81
C PHE A 247 25.91 1.72 -1.49
N PHE A 248 24.61 1.69 -1.87
CA PHE A 248 23.98 2.83 -2.52
C PHE A 248 23.81 4.04 -1.61
N ALA A 249 23.53 3.82 -0.33
CA ALA A 249 23.43 4.89 0.67
C ALA A 249 24.79 5.58 0.87
N GLU A 250 25.87 4.80 1.07
CA GLU A 250 27.23 5.33 1.22
C GLU A 250 27.69 6.07 -0.02
N ALA A 251 27.48 5.49 -1.23
CA ALA A 251 27.81 6.13 -2.49
C ALA A 251 27.12 7.49 -2.64
N ARG A 252 25.86 7.61 -2.20
CA ARG A 252 25.08 8.85 -2.24
C ARG A 252 25.25 9.74 -1.01
N LYS A 253 26.19 9.45 -0.12
CA LYS A 253 26.55 10.24 1.07
C LYS A 253 25.42 10.36 2.10
N TYR A 254 24.64 9.30 2.27
CA TYR A 254 23.77 9.15 3.43
C TYR A 254 24.51 8.43 4.56
N ASP A 255 24.19 8.76 5.78
CA ASP A 255 24.78 8.12 6.97
C ASP A 255 24.36 6.66 7.08
N THR A 256 23.14 6.33 6.67
CA THR A 256 22.59 4.97 6.73
C THR A 256 21.66 4.68 5.54
N ALA A 257 21.51 3.39 5.22
CA ALA A 257 20.49 2.92 4.25
C ALA A 257 19.06 3.25 4.71
N PHE A 258 18.82 3.22 6.01
CA PHE A 258 17.56 3.63 6.62
C PHE A 258 17.19 5.09 6.31
N GLU A 259 18.14 6.01 6.52
CA GLU A 259 17.94 7.43 6.20
C GLU A 259 17.70 7.63 4.69
N ALA A 260 18.53 7.00 3.84
CA ALA A 260 18.39 7.07 2.39
C ALA A 260 17.00 6.62 1.91
N SER A 261 16.46 5.55 2.51
CA SER A 261 15.16 4.99 2.15
C SER A 261 14.00 5.92 2.52
N LEU A 262 14.02 6.52 3.70
CA LEU A 262 12.96 7.44 4.16
C LEU A 262 13.05 8.81 3.46
N ASP A 263 14.26 9.25 3.13
CA ASP A 263 14.46 10.50 2.38
C ASP A 263 13.80 10.45 1.00
N ALA A 264 13.67 9.27 0.39
CA ALA A 264 13.01 9.12 -0.91
C ALA A 264 11.58 9.69 -0.92
N THR A 265 10.84 9.51 0.16
CA THR A 265 9.45 10.01 0.35
C THR A 265 9.37 11.26 1.23
N ASN A 266 10.52 11.83 1.62
CA ASN A 266 10.60 12.99 2.49
C ASN A 266 9.93 12.76 3.87
N VAL A 267 10.15 11.59 4.46
CA VAL A 267 9.66 11.22 5.78
C VAL A 267 10.82 11.26 6.78
N PRO A 268 10.73 12.02 7.90
CA PRO A 268 11.76 12.01 8.93
C PRO A 268 11.91 10.64 9.59
N THR A 269 13.15 10.24 9.87
CA THR A 269 13.44 8.96 10.56
C THR A 269 12.82 8.87 11.96
N SER A 270 12.51 10.02 12.58
CA SER A 270 11.81 10.09 13.86
C SER A 270 10.40 9.49 13.80
N VAL A 271 9.69 9.58 12.65
CA VAL A 271 8.35 9.00 12.48
C VAL A 271 8.41 7.47 12.66
N TYR A 272 9.38 6.84 12.03
CA TYR A 272 9.59 5.39 12.13
C TYR A 272 9.95 4.96 13.58
N LYS A 273 10.86 5.68 14.20
CA LYS A 273 11.30 5.39 15.58
C LYS A 273 10.17 5.61 16.59
N ASN A 274 9.42 6.72 16.46
CA ASN A 274 8.26 7.00 17.32
C ASN A 274 7.18 5.93 17.20
N LEU A 275 6.95 5.37 16.00
CA LEU A 275 6.01 4.27 15.81
C LEU A 275 6.41 3.07 16.69
N ILE A 276 7.65 2.60 16.58
CA ILE A 276 8.15 1.45 17.33
C ILE A 276 8.07 1.72 18.86
N GLU A 277 8.57 2.86 19.30
CA GLU A 277 8.58 3.23 20.71
C GLU A 277 7.16 3.33 21.30
N THR A 278 6.22 3.91 20.53
CA THR A 278 4.82 4.05 20.99
C THR A 278 4.12 2.71 21.05
N VAL A 279 4.36 1.83 20.07
CA VAL A 279 3.81 0.46 20.10
C VAL A 279 4.38 -0.32 21.28
N HIS A 280 5.69 -0.20 21.58
CA HIS A 280 6.30 -0.83 22.75
C HIS A 280 5.65 -0.38 24.06
N GLN A 281 5.32 0.92 24.20
CA GLN A 281 4.63 1.46 25.38
C GLN A 281 3.19 0.94 25.54
N ASN A 282 2.61 0.34 24.52
CA ASN A 282 1.26 -0.19 24.48
C ASN A 282 1.20 -1.71 24.24
N MET A 283 2.29 -2.41 24.52
CA MET A 283 2.41 -3.86 24.28
C MET A 283 1.46 -4.68 25.18
N ASP A 284 1.13 -4.16 26.36
CA ASP A 284 0.18 -4.74 27.29
C ASP A 284 -1.19 -5.03 26.66
N LYS A 285 -1.65 -4.16 25.75
CA LYS A 285 -2.91 -4.34 25.01
C LYS A 285 -2.83 -5.51 24.03
N MET A 286 -1.71 -5.66 23.32
CA MET A 286 -1.51 -6.81 22.43
C MET A 286 -1.42 -8.12 23.22
N HIS A 287 -0.70 -8.14 24.34
CA HIS A 287 -0.65 -9.31 25.22
C HIS A 287 -2.03 -9.66 25.78
N ARG A 288 -2.85 -8.65 26.11
CA ARG A 288 -4.25 -8.84 26.52
C ARG A 288 -5.09 -9.45 25.40
N TYR A 289 -4.94 -8.98 24.15
CA TYR A 289 -5.60 -9.57 22.99
C TYR A 289 -5.21 -11.05 22.79
N VAL A 290 -3.94 -11.37 22.90
CA VAL A 290 -3.43 -12.75 22.79
C VAL A 290 -4.06 -13.64 23.86
N ARG A 291 -4.13 -13.17 25.10
CA ARG A 291 -4.78 -13.89 26.22
C ARG A 291 -6.28 -14.10 25.98
N LEU A 292 -6.96 -13.05 25.48
CA LEU A 292 -8.37 -13.13 25.14
C LEU A 292 -8.60 -14.18 24.03
N ARG A 293 -7.75 -14.17 22.99
CA ARG A 293 -7.79 -15.14 21.90
C ARG A 293 -7.64 -16.57 22.41
N LYS A 294 -6.65 -16.82 23.27
CA LYS A 294 -6.42 -18.12 23.90
C LYS A 294 -7.68 -18.61 24.65
N LYS A 295 -8.30 -17.71 25.43
CA LYS A 295 -9.53 -18.00 26.18
C LYS A 295 -10.70 -18.34 25.26
N LEU A 296 -10.95 -17.54 24.23
CA LEU A 296 -12.10 -17.70 23.33
C LEU A 296 -11.98 -18.92 22.43
N LEU A 297 -10.77 -19.29 22.03
CA LEU A 297 -10.51 -20.55 21.31
C LEU A 297 -10.56 -21.79 22.21
N GLY A 298 -10.52 -21.60 23.53
CA GLY A 298 -10.59 -22.71 24.49
C GLY A 298 -9.40 -23.67 24.42
N VAL A 299 -8.19 -23.14 24.14
CA VAL A 299 -6.97 -23.94 23.99
C VAL A 299 -6.07 -23.77 25.21
N ASP A 300 -5.43 -24.86 25.64
CA ASP A 300 -4.47 -24.83 26.76
C ASP A 300 -3.20 -24.06 26.41
N GLU A 301 -2.73 -24.18 25.16
CA GLU A 301 -1.60 -23.47 24.60
C GLU A 301 -2.01 -22.85 23.27
N LEU A 302 -1.74 -21.53 23.12
CA LEU A 302 -1.97 -20.79 21.89
C LEU A 302 -0.69 -20.81 21.05
N HIS A 303 -0.78 -21.25 19.81
CA HIS A 303 0.31 -21.32 18.86
C HIS A 303 0.07 -20.37 17.68
N PHE A 304 1.11 -20.12 16.86
CA PHE A 304 0.98 -19.24 15.71
C PHE A 304 -0.01 -19.76 14.66
N TYR A 305 -0.21 -21.06 14.55
CA TYR A 305 -1.27 -21.65 13.71
C TYR A 305 -2.71 -21.41 14.23
N ASP A 306 -2.85 -20.76 15.39
CA ASP A 306 -4.15 -20.34 15.93
C ASP A 306 -4.40 -18.82 15.73
N VAL A 307 -3.46 -18.09 15.10
CA VAL A 307 -3.52 -16.62 15.04
C VAL A 307 -4.54 -16.10 14.02
N TYR A 308 -4.80 -16.82 12.95
CA TYR A 308 -5.74 -16.41 11.88
C TYR A 308 -7.14 -17.01 12.06
N THR A 309 -7.29 -18.05 12.88
CA THR A 309 -8.58 -18.68 13.13
C THR A 309 -9.60 -17.66 13.66
N PRO A 310 -10.81 -17.55 13.07
CA PRO A 310 -11.87 -16.70 13.58
C PRO A 310 -12.23 -17.06 15.04
N LEU A 311 -12.31 -16.05 15.90
CA LEU A 311 -12.71 -16.23 17.30
C LEU A 311 -14.21 -16.52 17.46
N LEU A 312 -14.99 -16.05 16.51
CA LEU A 312 -16.44 -16.21 16.46
C LEU A 312 -16.82 -16.86 15.14
N LYS A 313 -17.88 -17.67 15.15
CA LYS A 313 -18.42 -18.20 13.90
C LYS A 313 -18.93 -17.06 13.03
N ASP A 314 -18.66 -17.12 11.74
CA ASP A 314 -19.18 -16.16 10.77
C ASP A 314 -20.67 -15.94 10.97
N VAL A 315 -21.05 -14.68 10.98
CA VAL A 315 -22.43 -14.28 10.79
C VAL A 315 -22.68 -14.40 9.28
N ASP A 316 -23.22 -15.54 8.86
CA ASP A 316 -23.49 -15.85 7.45
C ASP A 316 -24.54 -14.89 6.89
N LYS A 317 -24.08 -13.68 6.52
CA LYS A 317 -24.93 -12.61 6.00
C LYS A 317 -24.48 -12.25 4.60
N HIS A 318 -25.28 -12.62 3.62
CA HIS A 318 -25.07 -12.16 2.26
C HIS A 318 -25.47 -10.69 2.14
N ILE A 319 -24.57 -9.83 1.68
CA ILE A 319 -24.76 -8.38 1.48
C ILE A 319 -24.77 -8.11 -0.02
N PRO A 320 -25.94 -7.88 -0.64
CA PRO A 320 -26.03 -7.49 -2.04
C PRO A 320 -25.27 -6.19 -2.31
N TYR A 321 -24.68 -6.05 -3.51
CA TYR A 321 -23.88 -4.89 -3.87
C TYR A 321 -24.62 -3.56 -3.69
N GLU A 322 -25.89 -3.48 -4.10
CA GLU A 322 -26.72 -2.28 -3.91
C GLU A 322 -26.90 -1.91 -2.44
N GLN A 323 -27.04 -2.91 -1.57
CA GLN A 323 -27.09 -2.68 -0.11
C GLN A 323 -25.75 -2.20 0.41
N ALA A 324 -24.63 -2.76 -0.09
CA ALA A 324 -23.29 -2.32 0.29
C ALA A 324 -23.04 -0.86 -0.10
N LYS A 325 -23.40 -0.44 -1.33
CA LYS A 325 -23.32 0.96 -1.77
C LYS A 325 -24.10 1.89 -0.85
N GLN A 326 -25.35 1.54 -0.53
CA GLN A 326 -26.18 2.35 0.36
C GLN A 326 -25.59 2.45 1.78
N THR A 327 -25.10 1.33 2.31
CA THR A 327 -24.46 1.30 3.64
C THR A 327 -23.20 2.17 3.68
N VAL A 328 -22.34 2.06 2.67
CA VAL A 328 -21.12 2.88 2.56
C VAL A 328 -21.49 4.37 2.43
N TYR A 329 -22.47 4.69 1.57
CA TYR A 329 -22.95 6.06 1.42
C TYR A 329 -23.47 6.66 2.72
N ASP A 330 -24.24 5.90 3.52
CA ASP A 330 -24.76 6.35 4.80
C ASP A 330 -23.67 6.45 5.87
N ALA A 331 -22.74 5.50 5.89
CA ALA A 331 -21.62 5.47 6.83
C ALA A 331 -20.66 6.65 6.66
N LEU A 332 -20.51 7.16 5.44
CA LEU A 332 -19.65 8.30 5.14
C LEU A 332 -20.35 9.66 5.26
N ALA A 333 -21.57 9.70 5.81
CA ALA A 333 -22.30 10.95 6.08
C ALA A 333 -21.51 11.97 6.94
N PRO A 334 -20.68 11.58 7.91
CA PRO A 334 -19.85 12.52 8.66
C PRO A 334 -18.90 13.35 7.81
N LEU A 335 -18.51 12.87 6.60
CA LEU A 335 -17.64 13.59 5.66
C LEU A 335 -18.33 14.74 4.88
N GLY A 336 -19.63 14.91 5.07
CA GLY A 336 -20.41 15.99 4.47
C GLY A 336 -20.89 15.73 3.04
N ASP A 337 -21.73 16.66 2.56
CA ASP A 337 -22.44 16.47 1.29
C ASP A 337 -21.51 16.57 0.07
N ASP A 338 -20.44 17.35 0.12
CA ASP A 338 -19.49 17.46 -0.98
C ASP A 338 -18.80 16.11 -1.25
N TYR A 339 -18.31 15.43 -0.20
CA TYR A 339 -17.72 14.11 -0.30
C TYR A 339 -18.72 13.08 -0.81
N ARG A 340 -19.93 13.06 -0.23
CA ARG A 340 -20.98 12.11 -0.60
C ARG A 340 -21.50 12.33 -2.02
N THR A 341 -21.50 13.56 -2.52
CA THR A 341 -21.84 13.85 -3.92
C THR A 341 -20.87 13.20 -4.89
N ILE A 342 -19.55 13.29 -4.60
CA ILE A 342 -18.52 12.64 -5.42
C ILE A 342 -18.65 11.11 -5.31
N LEU A 343 -18.84 10.58 -4.10
CA LEU A 343 -19.05 9.15 -3.86
C LEU A 343 -20.23 8.61 -4.67
N LYS A 344 -21.38 9.30 -4.61
CA LYS A 344 -22.58 8.96 -5.36
C LYS A 344 -22.34 9.02 -6.87
N ASN A 345 -21.61 10.03 -7.33
CA ASN A 345 -21.22 10.13 -8.74
C ASN A 345 -20.42 8.90 -9.19
N GLY A 346 -19.47 8.44 -8.37
CA GLY A 346 -18.70 7.22 -8.65
C GLY A 346 -19.58 5.96 -8.76
N PHE A 347 -20.59 5.85 -7.89
CA PHE A 347 -21.55 4.74 -7.93
C PHE A 347 -22.49 4.79 -9.15
N ASP A 348 -22.92 5.98 -9.56
CA ASP A 348 -23.93 6.16 -10.60
C ASP A 348 -23.31 6.18 -12.03
N HIS A 349 -22.00 6.50 -12.17
CA HIS A 349 -21.33 6.72 -13.45
C HIS A 349 -20.24 5.69 -13.78
N ARG A 350 -20.40 4.47 -13.29
CA ARG A 350 -19.59 3.33 -13.73
C ARG A 350 -18.08 3.51 -13.50
N TRP A 351 -17.70 4.10 -12.35
CA TRP A 351 -16.27 4.12 -11.97
C TRP A 351 -15.76 2.73 -11.56
N ILE A 352 -16.67 1.81 -11.24
CA ILE A 352 -16.37 0.53 -10.59
C ILE A 352 -16.66 -0.64 -11.54
N ASP A 353 -15.69 -1.52 -11.71
CA ASP A 353 -15.84 -2.85 -12.30
C ASP A 353 -16.09 -3.86 -11.17
N VAL A 354 -17.33 -4.33 -11.04
CA VAL A 354 -17.85 -4.88 -9.79
C VAL A 354 -17.52 -6.35 -9.58
N TYR A 355 -17.91 -7.20 -10.54
CA TYR A 355 -17.92 -8.65 -10.33
C TYR A 355 -16.76 -9.34 -11.02
N GLN A 356 -16.41 -10.53 -10.49
CA GLN A 356 -15.46 -11.42 -11.11
C GLN A 356 -15.96 -11.90 -12.48
N ASN A 357 -15.06 -11.98 -13.45
CA ASN A 357 -15.25 -12.71 -14.71
C ASN A 357 -14.01 -13.55 -15.04
N GLU A 358 -14.15 -14.46 -16.01
CA GLU A 358 -13.03 -15.27 -16.47
C GLU A 358 -11.85 -14.39 -16.92
N GLY A 359 -10.67 -14.63 -16.35
CA GLY A 359 -9.45 -13.91 -16.70
C GLY A 359 -9.31 -12.51 -16.09
N LYS A 360 -10.31 -11.99 -15.39
CA LYS A 360 -10.19 -10.70 -14.67
C LYS A 360 -9.10 -10.77 -13.61
N ARG A 361 -8.34 -9.70 -13.47
CA ARG A 361 -7.32 -9.55 -12.42
C ARG A 361 -7.95 -9.75 -11.03
N SER A 362 -7.30 -10.55 -10.20
CA SER A 362 -7.73 -10.82 -8.82
C SER A 362 -7.44 -9.63 -7.88
N GLY A 363 -8.09 -9.66 -6.71
CA GLY A 363 -7.98 -8.59 -5.71
C GLY A 363 -8.87 -7.40 -6.01
N ALA A 364 -8.50 -6.24 -5.48
CA ALA A 364 -9.14 -4.96 -5.69
C ALA A 364 -8.09 -3.85 -5.80
N TYR A 365 -8.41 -2.76 -6.47
CA TYR A 365 -7.60 -1.56 -6.50
C TYR A 365 -8.39 -0.35 -7.02
N SER A 366 -7.89 0.84 -6.74
CA SER A 366 -8.31 2.10 -7.36
C SER A 366 -7.16 2.72 -8.16
N ALA A 367 -7.45 3.16 -9.38
CA ALA A 367 -6.52 3.89 -10.24
C ALA A 367 -7.06 5.30 -10.50
N GLY A 368 -6.34 6.32 -10.02
CA GLY A 368 -6.69 7.72 -10.25
C GLY A 368 -6.36 8.16 -11.68
N THR A 369 -7.19 9.01 -12.24
CA THR A 369 -6.93 9.75 -13.48
C THR A 369 -7.57 11.13 -13.40
N VAL A 370 -7.20 12.04 -14.32
CA VAL A 370 -7.81 13.37 -14.41
C VAL A 370 -9.26 13.34 -14.89
N VAL A 371 -9.71 12.25 -15.52
CA VAL A 371 -11.11 12.07 -15.97
C VAL A 371 -11.97 11.67 -14.78
N HIS A 372 -11.75 10.52 -14.24
CA HIS A 372 -12.28 10.01 -12.99
C HIS A 372 -11.51 8.77 -12.57
N PRO A 373 -11.55 8.34 -11.30
CA PRO A 373 -10.92 7.09 -10.87
C PRO A 373 -11.59 5.87 -11.50
N TYR A 374 -10.81 4.78 -11.62
CA TYR A 374 -11.25 3.46 -12.04
C TYR A 374 -11.00 2.47 -10.91
N VAL A 375 -12.06 1.83 -10.43
CA VAL A 375 -12.01 0.88 -9.32
C VAL A 375 -12.28 -0.53 -9.83
N LEU A 376 -11.38 -1.47 -9.55
CA LEU A 376 -11.59 -2.88 -9.82
C LEU A 376 -11.98 -3.57 -8.51
N LEU A 377 -13.08 -4.30 -8.53
CA LEU A 377 -13.51 -5.18 -7.45
C LEU A 377 -13.71 -6.61 -7.99
N ASN A 378 -13.74 -7.56 -7.07
CA ASN A 378 -14.24 -8.92 -7.27
C ASN A 378 -15.27 -9.20 -6.17
N TYR A 379 -16.38 -8.47 -6.21
CA TYR A 379 -17.40 -8.43 -5.15
C TYR A 379 -18.08 -9.78 -4.95
N THR A 380 -18.07 -10.31 -3.72
CA THR A 380 -18.61 -11.64 -3.37
C THR A 380 -19.81 -11.61 -2.45
N GLY A 381 -20.22 -10.43 -1.98
CA GLY A 381 -21.37 -10.28 -1.09
C GLY A 381 -21.08 -10.57 0.40
N THR A 382 -19.83 -10.51 0.79
CA THR A 382 -19.39 -10.68 2.19
C THR A 382 -19.23 -9.33 2.89
N LEU A 383 -19.09 -9.33 4.21
CA LEU A 383 -18.71 -8.14 4.97
C LEU A 383 -17.35 -7.59 4.51
N ASP A 384 -16.40 -8.46 4.26
CA ASP A 384 -15.08 -8.09 3.72
C ASP A 384 -15.19 -7.36 2.38
N SER A 385 -16.04 -7.85 1.45
CA SER A 385 -16.31 -7.16 0.18
C SER A 385 -16.93 -5.78 0.36
N GLN A 386 -17.73 -5.57 1.40
CA GLN A 386 -18.31 -4.27 1.72
C GLN A 386 -17.24 -3.30 2.27
N PHE A 387 -16.32 -3.78 3.11
CA PHE A 387 -15.17 -2.99 3.55
C PHE A 387 -14.24 -2.67 2.39
N THR A 388 -13.97 -3.63 1.52
CA THR A 388 -13.18 -3.41 0.30
C THR A 388 -13.80 -2.32 -0.58
N LEU A 389 -15.13 -2.29 -0.77
CA LEU A 389 -15.80 -1.20 -1.48
C LEU A 389 -15.54 0.17 -0.83
N ALA A 390 -15.66 0.27 0.49
CA ALA A 390 -15.39 1.51 1.22
C ALA A 390 -13.93 1.94 1.10
N HIS A 391 -13.01 0.99 1.16
CA HIS A 391 -11.57 1.16 1.02
C HIS A 391 -11.21 1.75 -0.35
N GLU A 392 -11.59 1.06 -1.42
CA GLU A 392 -11.25 1.47 -2.78
C GLU A 392 -11.90 2.80 -3.17
N MET A 393 -13.11 3.08 -2.66
CA MET A 393 -13.71 4.39 -2.83
C MET A 393 -12.98 5.48 -2.04
N GLY A 394 -12.32 5.16 -0.94
CA GLY A 394 -11.42 6.08 -0.23
C GLY A 394 -10.25 6.51 -1.12
N HIS A 395 -9.56 5.58 -1.74
CA HIS A 395 -8.53 5.86 -2.74
C HIS A 395 -9.07 6.66 -3.92
N ALA A 396 -10.23 6.26 -4.44
CA ALA A 396 -10.86 6.91 -5.58
C ALA A 396 -11.13 8.39 -5.29
N LEU A 397 -11.72 8.71 -4.13
CA LEU A 397 -12.03 10.08 -3.78
C LEU A 397 -10.78 10.89 -3.45
N HIS A 398 -9.76 10.29 -2.85
CA HIS A 398 -8.45 10.93 -2.66
C HIS A 398 -7.84 11.35 -4.01
N SER A 399 -7.74 10.41 -4.95
CA SER A 399 -7.20 10.68 -6.28
C SER A 399 -8.04 11.71 -7.04
N TYR A 400 -9.38 11.61 -6.96
CA TYR A 400 -10.29 12.58 -7.60
C TYR A 400 -10.09 13.99 -7.07
N LEU A 401 -10.04 14.16 -5.74
CA LEU A 401 -9.86 15.48 -5.11
C LEU A 401 -8.48 16.04 -5.38
N SER A 402 -7.45 15.21 -5.36
CA SER A 402 -6.09 15.63 -5.70
C SER A 402 -6.00 16.12 -7.15
N ASN A 403 -6.46 15.32 -8.11
CA ASN A 403 -6.47 15.69 -9.53
C ASN A 403 -7.30 16.95 -9.82
N LYS A 404 -8.37 17.17 -9.07
CA LYS A 404 -9.22 18.35 -9.24
C LYS A 404 -8.56 19.65 -8.75
N HIS A 405 -7.68 19.58 -7.75
CA HIS A 405 -7.14 20.77 -7.07
C HIS A 405 -5.66 21.01 -7.33
N GLN A 406 -4.93 20.01 -7.81
CA GLN A 406 -3.50 20.13 -8.09
C GLN A 406 -3.22 20.18 -9.59
N ASN A 407 -2.06 20.75 -9.95
CA ASN A 407 -1.52 20.60 -11.30
C ASN A 407 -1.18 19.11 -11.56
N PRO A 408 -1.24 18.62 -12.80
CA PRO A 408 -0.92 17.23 -13.11
C PRO A 408 0.42 16.73 -12.53
N ILE A 409 1.44 17.61 -12.50
CA ILE A 409 2.77 17.26 -11.97
C ILE A 409 2.81 17.10 -10.45
N ASP A 410 1.85 17.68 -9.72
CA ASP A 410 1.74 17.64 -8.25
C ASP A 410 0.51 16.85 -7.78
N ALA A 411 -0.27 16.26 -8.70
CA ALA A 411 -1.54 15.59 -8.37
C ALA A 411 -1.36 14.23 -7.70
N ASP A 412 -0.31 13.50 -8.03
CA ASP A 412 0.00 12.25 -7.36
C ASP A 412 0.42 12.51 -5.90
N TYR A 413 0.08 11.55 -5.04
CA TYR A 413 0.50 11.55 -3.64
C TYR A 413 1.43 10.39 -3.35
N VAL A 414 2.34 10.60 -2.39
CA VAL A 414 3.32 9.58 -2.02
C VAL A 414 2.66 8.41 -1.27
N ILE A 415 3.26 7.22 -1.41
CA ILE A 415 2.76 5.97 -0.80
C ILE A 415 2.53 6.08 0.72
N PHE A 416 3.28 6.93 1.42
CA PHE A 416 3.14 7.14 2.86
C PHE A 416 1.73 7.58 3.29
N VAL A 417 1.00 8.29 2.43
CA VAL A 417 -0.38 8.76 2.70
C VAL A 417 -1.44 8.02 1.89
N ALA A 418 -1.05 7.08 1.05
CA ALA A 418 -1.98 6.41 0.14
C ALA A 418 -3.13 5.70 0.89
N GLU A 419 -2.80 4.98 1.97
CA GLU A 419 -3.78 4.20 2.74
C GLU A 419 -4.59 5.02 3.76
N VAL A 420 -4.30 6.31 3.92
CA VAL A 420 -4.98 7.12 4.93
C VAL A 420 -6.45 7.33 4.59
N ALA A 421 -6.76 7.62 3.33
CA ALA A 421 -8.14 7.87 2.89
C ALA A 421 -8.99 6.59 2.89
N SER A 422 -8.44 5.50 2.37
CA SER A 422 -9.08 4.19 2.31
C SER A 422 -9.40 3.66 3.71
N THR A 423 -8.44 3.66 4.60
CA THR A 423 -8.60 3.21 5.99
C THR A 423 -9.51 4.15 6.81
N CYS A 424 -9.52 5.46 6.52
CA CYS A 424 -10.46 6.39 7.16
C CYS A 424 -11.91 6.04 6.79
N ASN A 425 -12.18 5.71 5.54
CA ASN A 425 -13.50 5.24 5.12
C ASN A 425 -13.90 3.93 5.82
N GLU A 426 -12.97 2.97 5.93
CA GLU A 426 -13.22 1.71 6.67
C GLU A 426 -13.53 1.98 8.14
N ALA A 427 -12.78 2.86 8.80
CA ALA A 427 -13.00 3.22 10.20
C ALA A 427 -14.37 3.87 10.41
N LEU A 428 -14.80 4.78 9.53
CA LEU A 428 -16.12 5.39 9.57
C LEU A 428 -17.23 4.36 9.29
N LEU A 429 -17.01 3.42 8.37
CA LEU A 429 -17.95 2.32 8.11
C LEU A 429 -18.08 1.42 9.33
N MET A 430 -16.97 1.07 9.98
CA MET A 430 -16.99 0.26 11.20
C MET A 430 -17.77 0.93 12.33
N GLU A 431 -17.50 2.20 12.60
CA GLU A 431 -18.22 2.99 13.61
C GLU A 431 -19.72 3.07 13.30
N TYR A 432 -20.09 3.26 12.04
CA TYR A 432 -21.48 3.26 11.60
C TYR A 432 -22.16 1.90 11.85
N LEU A 433 -21.52 0.80 11.47
CA LEU A 433 -22.04 -0.55 11.67
C LEU A 433 -22.19 -0.89 13.16
N LEU A 434 -21.20 -0.57 13.99
CA LEU A 434 -21.25 -0.73 15.43
C LEU A 434 -22.39 0.10 16.05
N GLY A 435 -22.61 1.32 15.55
CA GLY A 435 -23.72 2.18 16.00
C GLY A 435 -25.11 1.67 15.62
N LYS A 436 -25.24 0.83 14.60
CA LYS A 436 -26.51 0.25 14.13
C LYS A 436 -26.79 -1.13 14.70
N THR A 437 -25.77 -1.87 15.09
CA THR A 437 -25.90 -3.26 15.54
C THR A 437 -26.27 -3.34 17.00
N THR A 438 -27.43 -3.96 17.31
CA THR A 438 -27.90 -4.24 18.65
C THR A 438 -27.76 -5.69 19.07
N ASP A 439 -27.55 -6.60 18.11
CA ASP A 439 -27.30 -8.01 18.38
C ASP A 439 -25.88 -8.22 18.91
N LYS A 440 -25.76 -8.87 20.06
CA LYS A 440 -24.46 -9.07 20.73
C LYS A 440 -23.47 -9.90 19.90
N LYS A 441 -23.95 -10.89 19.12
CA LYS A 441 -23.07 -11.75 18.32
C LYS A 441 -22.55 -11.01 17.10
N GLU A 442 -23.43 -10.28 16.40
CA GLU A 442 -23.05 -9.46 15.26
C GLU A 442 -22.08 -8.35 15.71
N ARG A 443 -22.33 -7.74 16.87
CA ARG A 443 -21.44 -6.72 17.44
C ARG A 443 -20.07 -7.28 17.79
N ALA A 444 -20.01 -8.42 18.45
CA ALA A 444 -18.75 -9.10 18.77
C ALA A 444 -17.98 -9.50 17.49
N TYR A 445 -18.70 -9.93 16.45
CA TYR A 445 -18.09 -10.25 15.15
C TYR A 445 -17.43 -9.02 14.50
N LEU A 446 -18.12 -7.87 14.48
CA LEU A 446 -17.55 -6.61 13.97
C LEU A 446 -16.33 -6.17 14.78
N ILE A 447 -16.40 -6.24 16.11
CA ILE A 447 -15.27 -5.90 16.97
C ILE A 447 -14.10 -6.85 16.74
N ASN A 448 -14.34 -8.14 16.58
CA ASN A 448 -13.28 -9.09 16.25
C ASN A 448 -12.58 -8.74 14.92
N HIS A 449 -13.35 -8.41 13.89
CA HIS A 449 -12.81 -7.96 12.61
C HIS A 449 -11.89 -6.73 12.79
N PHE A 450 -12.33 -5.75 13.59
CA PHE A 450 -11.53 -4.54 13.85
C PHE A 450 -10.26 -4.85 14.67
N LEU A 451 -10.36 -5.70 15.70
CA LEU A 451 -9.18 -6.15 16.47
C LEU A 451 -8.15 -6.89 15.59
N ASP A 452 -8.62 -7.70 14.64
CA ASP A 452 -7.74 -8.40 13.69
C ASP A 452 -7.04 -7.44 12.73
N GLN A 453 -7.69 -6.34 12.31
CA GLN A 453 -7.06 -5.26 11.54
C GLN A 453 -5.94 -4.58 12.36
N PHE A 454 -6.20 -4.23 13.64
CA PHE A 454 -5.16 -3.67 14.53
C PHE A 454 -3.97 -4.61 14.70
N LYS A 455 -4.23 -5.89 14.95
CA LYS A 455 -3.17 -6.91 15.04
C LYS A 455 -2.34 -6.97 13.77
N GLY A 456 -3.00 -7.07 12.59
CA GLY A 456 -2.36 -7.29 11.30
C GLY A 456 -1.66 -6.06 10.74
N THR A 457 -2.29 -4.88 10.87
CA THR A 457 -1.84 -3.65 10.20
C THR A 457 -1.01 -2.75 11.11
N LEU A 458 -1.26 -2.76 12.41
CA LEU A 458 -0.50 -1.91 13.33
C LEU A 458 0.60 -2.71 14.04
N TYR A 459 0.25 -3.72 14.85
CA TYR A 459 1.27 -4.44 15.65
C TYR A 459 2.22 -5.26 14.78
N ARG A 460 1.68 -6.10 13.88
CA ARG A 460 2.50 -6.97 13.03
C ARG A 460 3.39 -6.17 12.08
N GLN A 461 2.88 -5.13 11.45
CA GLN A 461 3.69 -4.31 10.54
C GLN A 461 4.76 -3.50 11.28
N THR A 462 4.48 -3.06 12.51
CA THR A 462 5.50 -2.44 13.37
C THR A 462 6.58 -3.44 13.77
N MET A 463 6.22 -4.68 14.09
CA MET A 463 7.20 -5.76 14.34
C MET A 463 8.10 -6.00 13.12
N PHE A 464 7.54 -6.02 11.92
CA PHE A 464 8.32 -6.15 10.69
C PHE A 464 9.23 -4.95 10.46
N ALA A 465 8.74 -3.73 10.71
CA ALA A 465 9.53 -2.52 10.65
C ALA A 465 10.70 -2.56 11.64
N GLU A 466 10.47 -2.98 12.87
CA GLU A 466 11.53 -3.13 13.87
C GLU A 466 12.56 -4.19 13.44
N PHE A 467 12.12 -5.30 12.87
CA PHE A 467 13.02 -6.31 12.32
C PHE A 467 13.91 -5.73 11.21
N GLU A 468 13.33 -5.01 10.22
CA GLU A 468 14.11 -4.35 9.17
C GLU A 468 15.14 -3.35 9.74
N LEU A 469 14.71 -2.53 10.70
CA LEU A 469 15.60 -1.56 11.34
C LEU A 469 16.79 -2.24 12.04
N ASN A 470 16.52 -3.32 12.77
CA ASN A 470 17.54 -4.02 13.55
C ASN A 470 18.52 -4.77 12.64
N ILE A 471 18.06 -5.48 11.63
CA ILE A 471 18.95 -6.17 10.68
C ILE A 471 19.75 -5.19 9.82
N GLY A 472 19.14 -4.06 9.43
CA GLY A 472 19.84 -2.97 8.73
C GLY A 472 20.96 -2.36 9.58
N LYS A 473 20.72 -2.17 10.88
CA LYS A 473 21.73 -1.71 11.82
C LYS A 473 22.85 -2.74 11.99
N MET A 474 22.54 -4.02 12.18
CA MET A 474 23.54 -5.10 12.26
C MET A 474 24.41 -5.13 11.01
N ALA A 475 23.81 -5.03 9.82
CA ALA A 475 24.53 -4.99 8.54
C ALA A 475 25.42 -3.73 8.41
N ALA A 476 24.94 -2.57 8.85
CA ALA A 476 25.73 -1.33 8.86
C ALA A 476 26.96 -1.42 9.76
N GLU A 477 26.83 -2.10 10.90
CA GLU A 477 27.91 -2.38 11.86
C GLU A 477 28.87 -3.49 11.37
N GLY A 478 28.63 -4.08 10.19
CA GLY A 478 29.49 -5.09 9.57
C GLY A 478 29.17 -6.54 9.95
N GLN A 479 28.08 -6.77 10.70
CA GLN A 479 27.63 -8.12 11.02
C GLN A 479 27.05 -8.80 9.78
N THR A 480 27.44 -10.06 9.56
CA THR A 480 26.83 -10.89 8.51
C THR A 480 25.47 -11.42 8.98
N LEU A 481 24.44 -11.18 8.19
CA LEU A 481 23.09 -11.66 8.47
C LEU A 481 22.98 -13.13 8.09
N THR A 482 23.39 -14.01 9.00
CA THR A 482 23.22 -15.47 8.84
C THR A 482 21.81 -15.88 9.22
N ALA A 483 21.38 -17.10 8.83
CA ALA A 483 20.09 -17.64 9.20
C ALA A 483 19.86 -17.64 10.72
N ASP A 484 20.88 -18.01 11.49
CA ASP A 484 20.76 -18.06 12.96
C ASP A 484 20.61 -16.66 13.58
N VAL A 485 21.28 -15.64 13.02
CA VAL A 485 21.11 -14.23 13.44
C VAL A 485 19.70 -13.75 13.15
N LEU A 486 19.21 -14.00 11.94
CA LEU A 486 17.87 -13.57 11.51
C LEU A 486 16.77 -14.28 12.31
N CYS A 487 16.88 -15.58 12.50
CA CYS A 487 15.93 -16.37 13.29
C CYS A 487 15.92 -15.93 14.76
N ALA A 488 17.08 -15.69 15.36
CA ALA A 488 17.18 -15.24 16.77
C ALA A 488 16.49 -13.89 16.95
N GLU A 489 16.74 -12.93 16.06
CA GLU A 489 16.12 -11.60 16.15
C GLU A 489 14.61 -11.68 15.88
N TYR A 490 14.18 -12.45 14.90
CA TYR A 490 12.77 -12.59 14.58
C TYR A 490 11.99 -13.31 15.72
N LYS A 491 12.59 -14.33 16.33
CA LYS A 491 12.02 -15.01 17.50
C LYS A 491 11.89 -14.06 18.70
N ARG A 492 12.95 -13.30 19.00
CA ARG A 492 12.93 -12.28 20.06
C ARG A 492 11.80 -11.27 19.88
N LEU A 493 11.57 -10.81 18.65
CA LEU A 493 10.49 -9.88 18.36
C LEU A 493 9.12 -10.54 18.52
N ASN A 494 8.92 -11.77 18.08
CA ASN A 494 7.67 -12.48 18.33
C ASN A 494 7.39 -12.67 19.83
N GLU A 495 8.40 -13.01 20.64
CA GLU A 495 8.27 -13.11 22.09
C GLU A 495 7.87 -11.75 22.70
N LEU A 496 8.47 -10.65 22.24
CA LEU A 496 8.16 -9.31 22.69
C LEU A 496 6.72 -8.88 22.34
N TYR A 497 6.31 -9.06 21.09
CA TYR A 497 5.04 -8.55 20.59
C TYR A 497 3.84 -9.41 21.03
N TYR A 498 3.97 -10.73 21.07
CA TYR A 498 2.86 -11.62 21.42
C TYR A 498 2.80 -11.96 22.92
N GLY A 499 3.89 -11.80 23.65
CA GLY A 499 3.93 -11.98 25.10
C GLY A 499 3.87 -13.43 25.56
N PRO A 500 3.73 -13.65 26.90
CA PRO A 500 3.92 -14.96 27.51
C PRO A 500 2.78 -15.95 27.27
N ASP A 501 1.63 -15.52 26.77
CA ASP A 501 0.49 -16.38 26.49
C ASP A 501 0.56 -17.05 25.10
N MET A 502 1.57 -16.71 24.28
CA MET A 502 1.85 -17.30 22.97
C MET A 502 3.05 -18.25 23.05
N VAL A 503 2.92 -19.43 22.46
CA VAL A 503 4.05 -20.34 22.26
C VAL A 503 4.85 -19.90 21.03
N VAL A 504 6.04 -19.36 21.25
CA VAL A 504 6.96 -18.93 20.19
C VAL A 504 7.95 -20.06 19.91
N ASP A 505 7.68 -20.85 18.89
CA ASP A 505 8.50 -21.97 18.47
C ASP A 505 9.58 -21.58 17.44
N ASP A 506 10.38 -22.55 16.98
CA ASP A 506 11.42 -22.31 16.00
C ASP A 506 10.86 -22.21 14.56
N ASN A 507 9.61 -22.62 14.33
CA ASN A 507 8.96 -22.49 13.04
C ASN A 507 8.66 -21.02 12.74
N ILE A 508 8.00 -20.30 13.68
CA ILE A 508 7.71 -18.89 13.47
C ILE A 508 8.99 -18.04 13.36
N ALA A 509 10.09 -18.47 13.95
CA ALA A 509 11.38 -17.81 13.80
C ALA A 509 11.85 -17.74 12.33
N MET A 510 11.32 -18.59 11.45
CA MET A 510 11.58 -18.62 10.01
C MET A 510 10.67 -17.71 9.19
N GLU A 511 9.69 -17.04 9.78
CA GLU A 511 8.69 -16.28 9.00
C GLU A 511 9.30 -15.16 8.15
N TRP A 512 10.39 -14.54 8.58
CA TRP A 512 11.11 -13.53 7.78
C TRP A 512 11.45 -14.03 6.36
N ALA A 513 11.66 -15.34 6.18
CA ALA A 513 12.02 -15.94 4.89
C ALA A 513 10.88 -15.95 3.85
N ARG A 514 9.63 -15.67 4.27
CA ARG A 514 8.47 -15.62 3.38
C ARG A 514 7.92 -14.21 3.14
N ILE A 515 8.53 -13.19 3.72
CA ILE A 515 8.00 -11.81 3.65
C ILE A 515 8.70 -11.05 2.51
N PRO A 516 8.05 -10.83 1.35
CA PRO A 516 8.65 -10.13 0.21
C PRO A 516 8.95 -8.67 0.53
N HIS A 517 8.22 -8.08 1.47
CA HIS A 517 8.38 -6.68 1.86
C HIS A 517 9.77 -6.33 2.41
N PHE A 518 10.54 -7.29 2.93
CA PHE A 518 11.91 -7.05 3.37
C PHE A 518 12.90 -6.76 2.21
N TYR A 519 12.41 -6.85 0.97
CA TYR A 519 13.13 -6.42 -0.23
C TYR A 519 12.67 -5.05 -0.74
N TYR A 520 11.68 -4.39 -0.07
CA TYR A 520 11.10 -3.10 -0.46
C TYR A 520 11.63 -1.91 0.37
N ASN A 521 12.73 -2.08 1.05
CA ASN A 521 13.56 -1.01 1.62
C ASN A 521 12.83 -0.13 2.64
N TYR A 522 12.53 -0.66 3.80
CA TYR A 522 11.82 0.04 4.89
C TYR A 522 10.41 0.51 4.50
N TYR A 523 9.69 -0.32 3.77
CA TYR A 523 8.35 0.01 3.29
C TYR A 523 7.25 -0.20 4.33
N VAL A 524 7.30 -1.28 5.12
CA VAL A 524 6.16 -1.80 5.90
C VAL A 524 5.64 -0.90 7.02
N PHE A 525 6.48 -0.01 7.55
CA PHE A 525 6.05 0.94 8.60
C PHE A 525 4.91 1.84 8.14
N GLN A 526 4.79 2.07 6.83
CA GLN A 526 3.78 2.93 6.23
C GLN A 526 2.36 2.39 6.42
N TYR A 527 2.20 1.07 6.50
CA TYR A 527 0.91 0.46 6.87
C TYR A 527 0.48 0.90 8.27
N ALA A 528 1.36 0.77 9.25
CA ALA A 528 1.05 1.11 10.64
C ALA A 528 0.86 2.62 10.86
N THR A 529 1.68 3.46 10.22
CA THR A 529 1.53 4.92 10.29
C THR A 529 0.29 5.41 9.57
N GLY A 530 0.01 4.89 8.38
CA GLY A 530 -1.21 5.22 7.62
C GLY A 530 -2.48 4.82 8.37
N TYR A 531 -2.50 3.61 8.94
CA TYR A 531 -3.59 3.12 9.77
C TYR A 531 -3.81 4.01 11.00
N SER A 532 -2.74 4.36 11.72
CA SER A 532 -2.80 5.23 12.90
C SER A 532 -3.32 6.63 12.56
N ALA A 533 -2.84 7.21 11.44
CA ALA A 533 -3.32 8.49 10.96
C ALA A 533 -4.81 8.45 10.59
N ALA A 534 -5.25 7.41 9.92
CA ALA A 534 -6.66 7.23 9.52
C ALA A 534 -7.60 7.10 10.74
N ILE A 535 -7.21 6.32 11.76
CA ILE A 535 -7.97 6.21 13.01
C ILE A 535 -8.04 7.57 13.72
N ALA A 536 -6.93 8.29 13.83
CA ALA A 536 -6.90 9.61 14.45
C ALA A 536 -7.80 10.61 13.69
N LEU A 537 -7.78 10.59 12.35
CA LEU A 537 -8.61 11.43 11.49
C LEU A 537 -10.10 11.09 11.62
N SER A 538 -10.47 9.81 11.55
CA SER A 538 -11.87 9.37 11.66
C SER A 538 -12.45 9.75 13.01
N ARG A 539 -11.75 9.54 14.12
CA ARG A 539 -12.16 9.97 15.47
C ARG A 539 -12.27 11.49 15.59
N ARG A 540 -11.34 12.24 14.97
CA ARG A 540 -11.40 13.69 14.93
C ARG A 540 -12.63 14.18 14.17
N ILE A 541 -12.93 13.59 13.01
CA ILE A 541 -14.11 13.92 12.19
C ILE A 541 -15.40 13.67 13.00
N LEU A 542 -15.52 12.53 13.63
CA LEU A 542 -16.71 12.19 14.44
C LEU A 542 -16.89 13.11 15.66
N ARG A 543 -15.80 13.55 16.28
CA ARG A 543 -15.83 14.42 17.46
C ARG A 543 -16.06 15.90 17.14
N GLU A 544 -15.39 16.41 16.09
CA GLU A 544 -15.31 17.86 15.80
C GLU A 544 -16.22 18.29 14.64
N GLY A 545 -16.67 17.34 13.79
CA GLY A 545 -17.57 17.62 12.67
C GLY A 545 -16.96 18.49 11.58
N ALA A 546 -17.70 19.48 11.10
CA ALA A 546 -17.37 20.26 9.91
C ALA A 546 -15.95 20.89 9.87
N PRO A 547 -15.38 21.42 10.96
CA PRO A 547 -13.99 21.91 10.92
C PRO A 547 -12.98 20.81 10.58
N ALA A 548 -13.09 19.63 11.22
CA ALA A 548 -12.20 18.51 10.93
C ALA A 548 -12.40 17.96 9.51
N VAL A 549 -13.64 17.94 9.02
CA VAL A 549 -13.94 17.55 7.63
C VAL A 549 -13.28 18.49 6.64
N LYS A 550 -13.35 19.82 6.87
CA LYS A 550 -12.68 20.80 6.01
C LYS A 550 -11.17 20.55 5.92
N ASP A 551 -10.53 20.31 7.07
CA ASP A 551 -9.10 20.05 7.13
C ASP A 551 -8.74 18.72 6.42
N TYR A 552 -9.58 17.70 6.60
CA TYR A 552 -9.42 16.39 5.94
C TYR A 552 -9.59 16.49 4.42
N LEU A 553 -10.60 17.20 3.93
CA LEU A 553 -10.76 17.45 2.49
C LEU A 553 -9.59 18.25 1.91
N GLY A 554 -9.02 19.19 2.71
CA GLY A 554 -7.79 19.88 2.36
C GLY A 554 -6.58 18.94 2.20
N PHE A 555 -6.47 17.92 3.05
CA PHE A 555 -5.47 16.87 2.93
C PHE A 555 -5.68 16.04 1.64
N LEU A 556 -6.89 15.55 1.39
CA LEU A 556 -7.20 14.78 0.18
C LEU A 556 -6.98 15.57 -1.12
N SER A 557 -7.12 16.88 -1.05
CA SER A 557 -6.90 17.79 -2.19
C SER A 557 -5.43 18.17 -2.39
N GLY A 558 -4.52 17.68 -1.55
CA GLY A 558 -3.17 18.19 -1.43
C GLY A 558 -2.15 17.62 -2.40
N GLY A 559 -2.34 16.39 -2.91
CA GLY A 559 -1.35 15.71 -3.76
C GLY A 559 0.06 15.78 -3.19
N CYS A 560 1.02 16.21 -3.99
CA CYS A 560 2.41 16.50 -3.60
C CYS A 560 2.70 17.98 -3.32
N SER A 561 1.68 18.84 -3.14
CA SER A 561 1.86 20.28 -2.89
C SER A 561 2.68 20.60 -1.63
N LYS A 562 2.73 19.68 -0.67
CA LYS A 562 3.53 19.73 0.55
C LYS A 562 4.19 18.38 0.81
N SER A 563 5.04 18.30 1.85
CA SER A 563 5.50 17.00 2.34
C SER A 563 4.32 16.18 2.90
N PRO A 564 4.37 14.83 2.89
CA PRO A 564 3.28 14.01 3.43
C PRO A 564 3.00 14.31 4.90
N ILE A 565 4.04 14.60 5.68
CA ILE A 565 3.91 14.99 7.09
C ILE A 565 3.20 16.33 7.25
N ASP A 566 3.52 17.33 6.42
CA ASP A 566 2.89 18.64 6.48
C ASP A 566 1.43 18.61 6.03
N LEU A 567 1.09 17.74 5.08
CA LEU A 567 -0.30 17.50 4.66
C LEU A 567 -1.12 16.92 5.82
N LEU A 568 -0.61 15.89 6.51
CA LEU A 568 -1.28 15.32 7.68
C LEU A 568 -1.37 16.30 8.85
N LYS A 569 -0.33 17.09 9.10
CA LYS A 569 -0.38 18.19 10.09
C LYS A 569 -1.48 19.20 9.77
N GLY A 570 -1.66 19.54 8.49
CA GLY A 570 -2.76 20.37 8.03
C GLY A 570 -4.14 19.79 8.32
N ALA A 571 -4.26 18.46 8.32
CA ALA A 571 -5.46 17.74 8.75
C ALA A 571 -5.54 17.51 10.28
N GLY A 572 -4.62 18.06 11.07
CA GLY A 572 -4.60 17.95 12.53
C GLY A 572 -3.97 16.67 13.06
N VAL A 573 -3.20 15.94 12.24
CA VAL A 573 -2.51 14.70 12.63
C VAL A 573 -1.01 14.87 12.42
N ASP A 574 -0.26 14.99 13.51
CA ASP A 574 1.20 15.11 13.49
C ASP A 574 1.88 13.76 13.71
N MET A 575 2.30 13.10 12.63
CA MET A 575 2.98 11.81 12.69
C MET A 575 4.41 11.89 13.25
N THR A 576 4.95 13.09 13.48
CA THR A 576 6.23 13.27 14.18
C THR A 576 6.08 13.15 15.70
N SER A 577 4.86 13.15 16.21
CA SER A 577 4.53 12.92 17.62
C SER A 577 3.97 11.49 17.82
N PRO A 578 4.03 10.95 19.06
CA PRO A 578 3.44 9.64 19.37
C PRO A 578 1.90 9.66 19.40
N GLU A 579 1.27 10.83 19.40
CA GLU A 579 -0.15 11.00 19.67
C GLU A 579 -1.08 10.22 18.71
N PRO A 580 -0.91 10.24 17.36
CA PRO A 580 -1.79 9.50 16.46
C PRO A 580 -1.73 7.99 16.70
N VAL A 581 -0.56 7.44 16.99
CA VAL A 581 -0.39 6.02 17.30
C VAL A 581 -1.04 5.67 18.64
N ASN A 582 -0.87 6.54 19.65
CA ASN A 582 -1.52 6.36 20.96
C ASN A 582 -3.05 6.41 20.85
N GLN A 583 -3.61 7.29 20.02
CA GLN A 583 -5.07 7.35 19.80
C GLN A 583 -5.58 6.07 19.14
N ALA A 584 -4.87 5.53 18.15
CA ALA A 584 -5.21 4.26 17.53
C ALA A 584 -5.16 3.11 18.56
N LEU A 585 -4.11 3.04 19.37
CA LEU A 585 -3.95 1.99 20.38
C LEU A 585 -4.89 2.17 21.59
N ALA A 586 -5.38 3.38 21.86
CA ALA A 586 -6.45 3.61 22.82
C ALA A 586 -7.77 2.99 22.35
N LEU A 587 -8.13 3.19 21.06
CA LEU A 587 -9.30 2.55 20.47
C LEU A 587 -9.18 1.01 20.52
N PHE A 588 -7.99 0.46 20.24
CA PHE A 588 -7.79 -0.98 20.38
C PHE A 588 -8.07 -1.47 21.81
N GLY A 589 -7.65 -0.70 22.82
CA GLY A 589 -7.98 -0.98 24.23
C GLY A 589 -9.49 -0.93 24.53
N GLU A 590 -10.18 0.10 24.02
CA GLU A 590 -11.65 0.26 24.15
C GLU A 590 -12.40 -0.93 23.54
N LEU A 591 -11.97 -1.39 22.36
CA LEU A 591 -12.54 -2.56 21.67
C LEU A 591 -12.29 -3.87 22.43
N LEU A 592 -11.13 -4.01 23.06
CA LEU A 592 -10.84 -5.16 23.94
C LEU A 592 -11.75 -5.18 25.17
N ASP A 593 -11.96 -4.02 25.82
CA ASP A 593 -12.87 -3.90 26.96
C ASP A 593 -14.27 -4.38 26.59
N GLU A 594 -14.78 -3.91 25.45
CA GLU A 594 -16.10 -4.28 24.97
C GLU A 594 -16.18 -5.76 24.56
N MET A 595 -15.16 -6.30 23.87
CA MET A 595 -15.13 -7.70 23.47
C MET A 595 -15.12 -8.63 24.68
N GLU A 596 -14.37 -8.30 25.73
CA GLU A 596 -14.37 -9.06 26.98
C GLU A 596 -15.73 -9.01 27.68
N GLU A 597 -16.45 -7.88 27.62
CA GLU A 597 -17.79 -7.76 28.17
C GLU A 597 -18.81 -8.61 27.39
N LEU A 598 -18.77 -8.54 26.06
CA LEU A 598 -19.68 -9.30 25.18
C LEU A 598 -19.49 -10.82 25.27
N THR A 599 -18.27 -11.24 25.61
CA THR A 599 -17.88 -12.67 25.73
C THR A 599 -17.80 -13.18 27.17
N ARG A 600 -18.23 -12.38 28.15
CA ARG A 600 -18.47 -12.89 29.52
C ARG A 600 -19.65 -13.84 29.50
N GLU A 601 -19.44 -15.07 29.97
CA GLU A 601 -20.49 -16.06 30.22
C GLU A 601 -21.40 -15.63 31.37
#